data_7aa1df1cc2ba1e3221af4854e68dccf3
#
_entry.id   7aa1df1cc2ba1e3221af4854e68dccf3
#
_cell.length_a   1.000
_cell.length_b   1.000
_cell.length_c   1.000
_cell.angle_alpha   90.00
_cell.angle_beta   90.00
_cell.angle_gamma   90.00
#
_symmetry.space_group_name_H-M   'P 1'
#
loop_
_entity.id
_entity.type
_entity.pdbx_description
1 polymer ?
#
loop_
_entity_poly.entity_id
_entity_poly.type
_entity_poly.pdbx_seq_one_letter_code
_entity_poly.pdbx_strand_id
1 'polypeptide(L)'
;MPEVSRFFGISIRMYYDEHNPPHFHAIYSGFEAEIGITPLALLNGDLPRRALGLAREWAARHQAELQTNWGLMRDDQPPHKIAPLD
;
A
#
# COMPACT_ATOMS: atom_id res chain seq x y z
N MET A 1 8.33 -10.36 4.37
CA MET A 1 7.13 -9.60 4.06
C MET A 1 7.49 -8.46 3.15
N PRO A 2 6.92 -8.41 1.95
CA PRO A 2 7.37 -7.43 0.97
C PRO A 2 6.99 -6.00 1.33
N GLU A 3 7.98 -5.21 1.68
CA GLU A 3 7.83 -3.77 1.77
C GLU A 3 8.12 -3.20 0.39
N VAL A 4 7.15 -2.50 -0.18
CA VAL A 4 7.31 -1.96 -1.54
C VAL A 4 7.74 -0.50 -1.54
N SER A 5 7.54 0.21 -0.44
CA SER A 5 8.01 1.60 -0.30
C SER A 5 8.06 1.99 1.18
N ARG A 6 8.81 3.05 1.48
CA ARG A 6 8.86 3.62 2.82
C ARG A 6 9.17 5.10 2.72
N PHE A 7 8.38 5.91 3.40
CA PHE A 7 8.56 7.37 3.40
C PHE A 7 7.92 7.97 4.65
N PHE A 8 8.57 8.97 5.21
CA PHE A 8 8.09 9.69 6.39
C PHE A 8 7.66 8.78 7.54
N GLY A 9 8.37 7.66 7.74
CA GLY A 9 8.05 6.70 8.79
C GLY A 9 6.91 5.74 8.46
N ILE A 10 6.33 5.83 7.26
CA ILE A 10 5.25 4.96 6.81
C ILE A 10 5.84 3.83 5.98
N SER A 11 5.53 2.58 6.37
CA SER A 11 5.93 1.40 5.62
C SER A 11 4.75 0.96 4.77
N ILE A 12 4.96 0.85 3.46
CA ILE A 12 3.93 0.34 2.55
C ILE A 12 4.27 -1.10 2.22
N ARG A 13 3.34 -2.00 2.51
CA ARG A 13 3.53 -3.44 2.34
C ARG A 13 2.42 -4.07 1.54
N MET A 14 2.77 -5.10 0.78
CA MET A 14 1.80 -5.93 0.08
C MET A 14 2.13 -7.38 0.40
N TYR A 15 1.11 -8.22 0.54
CA TYR A 15 1.30 -9.61 0.96
C TYR A 15 0.78 -10.57 -0.10
N TYR A 16 1.36 -11.77 -0.13
CA TYR A 16 0.82 -12.87 -0.93
C TYR A 16 -0.47 -13.37 -0.28
N ASP A 17 -1.31 -14.06 -1.05
CA ASP A 17 -2.55 -14.69 -0.55
C ASP A 17 -3.58 -13.73 0.02
N GLU A 18 -3.56 -12.49 -0.44
CA GLU A 18 -4.55 -11.50 -0.02
C GLU A 18 -5.86 -11.66 -0.78
N HIS A 19 -6.96 -11.29 -0.13
CA HIS A 19 -8.29 -11.34 -0.73
C HIS A 19 -8.64 -10.04 -1.45
N ASN A 20 -9.47 -10.14 -2.49
CA ASN A 20 -10.04 -8.96 -3.14
C ASN A 20 -10.86 -8.14 -2.13
N PRO A 21 -10.96 -6.82 -2.33
CA PRO A 21 -10.47 -6.06 -3.47
C PRO A 21 -8.96 -5.82 -3.41
N PRO A 22 -8.32 -5.46 -4.53
CA PRO A 22 -6.91 -5.13 -4.54
C PRO A 22 -6.61 -4.00 -3.55
N HIS A 23 -5.60 -4.21 -2.69
CA HIS A 23 -5.26 -3.25 -1.65
C HIS A 23 -3.79 -3.37 -1.24
N PHE A 24 -3.34 -2.40 -0.45
CA PHE A 24 -2.03 -2.42 0.17
C PHE A 24 -2.18 -2.08 1.65
N HIS A 25 -1.13 -2.34 2.41
CA HIS A 25 -1.08 -2.04 3.84
C HIS A 25 -0.15 -0.87 4.08
N ALA A 26 -0.56 0.06 4.94
CA ALA A 26 0.28 1.17 5.38
C ALA A 26 0.42 1.06 6.89
N ILE A 27 1.67 1.00 7.37
CA ILE A 27 1.98 0.83 8.78
C ILE A 27 2.75 2.05 9.27
N TYR A 28 2.30 2.65 10.38
CA TYR A 28 2.93 3.82 10.95
C TYR A 28 2.76 3.81 12.47
N SER A 29 3.88 3.78 13.19
CA SER A 29 3.89 3.97 14.65
C SER A 29 2.87 3.08 15.38
N GLY A 30 2.81 1.81 15.02
CA GLY A 30 1.89 0.86 15.65
C GLY A 30 0.48 0.84 15.06
N PHE A 31 0.14 1.77 14.18
CA PHE A 31 -1.11 1.76 13.43
C PHE A 31 -0.95 1.01 12.13
N GLU A 32 -2.03 0.40 11.67
CA GLU A 32 -2.05 -0.26 10.37
C GLU A 32 -3.37 0.00 9.68
N ALA A 33 -3.32 0.32 8.39
CA ALA A 33 -4.51 0.54 7.57
C ALA A 33 -4.40 -0.29 6.29
N GLU A 34 -5.53 -0.84 5.86
CA GLU A 34 -5.66 -1.47 4.54
C GLU A 34 -6.37 -0.48 3.63
N ILE A 35 -5.73 -0.13 2.53
CA ILE A 35 -6.23 0.90 1.61
C ILE A 35 -6.41 0.27 0.24
N GLY A 36 -7.59 0.41 -0.33
CA GLY A 36 -7.87 -0.08 -1.68
C GLY A 36 -7.04 0.67 -2.70
N ILE A 37 -6.74 0.02 -3.82
CA ILE A 37 -5.92 0.64 -4.88
C ILE A 37 -6.80 1.47 -5.81
N THR A 38 -7.94 0.94 -6.19
CA THR A 38 -8.88 1.62 -7.09
C THR A 38 -10.30 1.24 -6.69
N PRO A 39 -11.03 2.12 -6.01
CA PRO A 39 -10.65 3.45 -5.52
C PRO A 39 -9.73 3.39 -4.29
N LEU A 40 -9.09 4.51 -3.98
CA LEU A 40 -8.22 4.64 -2.80
C LEU A 40 -9.06 4.85 -1.55
N ALA A 41 -9.72 3.80 -1.11
CA ALA A 41 -10.63 3.83 0.03
C ALA A 41 -10.04 3.09 1.21
N LEU A 42 -10.22 3.62 2.41
CA LEU A 42 -9.83 2.92 3.63
C LEU A 42 -10.75 1.72 3.79
N LEU A 43 -10.19 0.52 3.75
CA LEU A 43 -10.95 -0.73 3.84
C LEU A 43 -11.00 -1.28 5.25
N ASN A 44 -9.92 -1.12 6.01
CA ASN A 44 -9.83 -1.65 7.35
C ASN A 44 -8.73 -0.92 8.10
N GLY A 45 -8.82 -0.90 9.45
CA GLY A 45 -7.82 -0.25 10.27
C GLY A 45 -7.86 1.26 10.17
N ASP A 46 -6.79 1.91 10.61
CA ASP A 46 -6.68 3.36 10.55
C ASP A 46 -5.24 3.81 10.72
N LEU A 47 -4.97 5.05 10.33
CA LEU A 47 -3.70 5.74 10.58
C LEU A 47 -4.01 7.13 11.15
N PRO A 48 -3.06 7.75 11.86
CA PRO A 48 -3.21 9.15 12.18
C PRO A 48 -3.47 9.97 10.91
N ARG A 49 -4.25 11.03 11.04
CA ARG A 49 -4.77 11.78 9.90
C ARG A 49 -3.69 12.19 8.90
N ARG A 50 -2.56 12.72 9.40
CA ARG A 50 -1.47 13.14 8.52
C ARG A 50 -0.86 11.95 7.77
N ALA A 51 -0.61 10.85 8.48
CA ALA A 51 -0.03 9.67 7.87
C ALA A 51 -0.97 9.08 6.81
N LEU A 52 -2.27 9.04 7.10
CA LEU A 52 -3.25 8.56 6.13
C LEU A 52 -3.25 9.43 4.86
N GLY A 53 -3.21 10.76 5.03
CA GLY A 53 -3.15 11.68 3.91
C GLY A 53 -1.91 11.47 3.05
N LEU A 54 -0.75 11.28 3.69
CA LEU A 54 0.50 11.03 2.96
C LEU A 54 0.46 9.70 2.20
N ALA A 55 -0.06 8.65 2.83
CA ALA A 55 -0.18 7.35 2.19
C ALA A 55 -1.10 7.43 0.96
N ARG A 56 -2.23 8.12 1.08
CA ARG A 56 -3.17 8.27 -0.03
C ARG A 56 -2.60 9.13 -1.16
N GLU A 57 -1.88 10.19 -0.82
CA GLU A 57 -1.21 11.02 -1.83
C GLU A 57 -0.19 10.21 -2.63
N TRP A 58 0.64 9.44 -1.92
CA TRP A 58 1.60 8.57 -2.57
C TRP A 58 0.90 7.55 -3.48
N ALA A 59 -0.15 6.91 -2.96
CA ALA A 59 -0.86 5.88 -3.71
C ALA A 59 -1.54 6.45 -4.95
N ALA A 60 -2.04 7.68 -4.89
CA ALA A 60 -2.65 8.32 -6.06
C ALA A 60 -1.66 8.49 -7.21
N ARG A 61 -0.39 8.67 -6.87
CA ARG A 61 0.67 8.81 -7.89
C ARG A 61 1.16 7.47 -8.42
N HIS A 62 0.82 6.36 -7.76
CA HIS A 62 1.40 5.05 -8.06
C HIS A 62 0.34 3.95 -8.22
N GLN A 63 -0.90 4.33 -8.57
CA GLN A 63 -1.98 3.34 -8.70
C GLN A 63 -1.65 2.24 -9.71
N ALA A 64 -1.07 2.61 -10.86
CA ALA A 64 -0.73 1.62 -11.89
C ALA A 64 0.33 0.64 -11.38
N GLU A 65 1.34 1.14 -10.69
CA GLU A 65 2.39 0.30 -10.12
C GLU A 65 1.83 -0.63 -9.04
N LEU A 66 0.92 -0.13 -8.22
CA LEU A 66 0.28 -0.94 -7.18
C LEU A 66 -0.59 -2.05 -7.81
N GLN A 67 -1.32 -1.75 -8.87
CA GLN A 67 -2.11 -2.76 -9.56
C GLN A 67 -1.20 -3.81 -10.22
N THR A 68 -0.09 -3.39 -10.80
CA THR A 68 0.90 -4.32 -11.36
C THR A 68 1.42 -5.27 -10.28
N ASN A 69 1.79 -4.71 -9.11
CA ASN A 69 2.27 -5.53 -8.00
C ASN A 69 1.20 -6.51 -7.50
N TRP A 70 -0.05 -6.07 -7.44
CA TRP A 70 -1.15 -6.94 -7.03
C TRP A 70 -1.25 -8.15 -7.97
N GLY A 71 -1.17 -7.91 -9.28
CA GLY A 71 -1.22 -8.99 -10.26
C GLY A 71 -0.02 -9.93 -10.18
N LEU A 72 1.18 -9.37 -10.01
CA LEU A 72 2.40 -10.18 -9.87
C LEU A 72 2.30 -11.11 -8.67
N MET A 73 1.87 -10.60 -7.52
CA MET A 73 1.81 -11.38 -6.30
C MET A 73 0.70 -12.43 -6.34
N ARG A 74 -0.37 -12.19 -7.10
CA ARG A 74 -1.38 -13.20 -7.34
C ARG A 74 -0.81 -14.38 -8.14
N ASP A 75 0.22 -14.14 -8.95
CA ASP A 75 0.91 -15.16 -9.72
C ASP A 75 2.18 -15.65 -9.03
N ASP A 76 2.29 -15.43 -7.71
CA ASP A 76 3.44 -15.81 -6.89
C ASP A 76 4.75 -15.18 -7.35
N GLN A 77 4.68 -14.01 -8.00
CA GLN A 77 5.86 -13.26 -8.41
C GLN A 77 6.15 -12.16 -7.41
N PRO A 78 7.44 -11.81 -7.21
CA PRO A 78 7.77 -10.74 -6.27
C PRO A 78 7.32 -9.37 -6.78
N PRO A 79 6.87 -8.49 -5.88
CA PRO A 79 6.49 -7.14 -6.27
C PRO A 79 7.70 -6.28 -6.57
N HIS A 80 7.50 -5.25 -7.38
CA HIS A 80 8.53 -4.24 -7.62
C HIS A 80 8.53 -3.22 -6.49
N LYS A 81 9.71 -2.68 -6.17
CA LYS A 81 9.80 -1.51 -5.31
C LYS A 81 9.22 -0.32 -6.02
N ILE A 82 8.57 0.56 -5.27
CA ILE A 82 7.94 1.77 -5.80
C ILE A 82 8.60 2.97 -5.16
N ALA A 83 8.85 4.02 -5.95
CA ALA A 83 9.51 5.23 -5.45
C ALA A 83 8.74 5.83 -4.27
N PRO A 84 9.46 6.31 -3.23
CA PRO A 84 8.80 6.92 -2.08
C PRO A 84 8.27 8.30 -2.41
N LEU A 85 7.40 8.79 -1.51
CA LEU A 85 6.94 10.17 -1.55
C LEU A 85 8.08 11.09 -1.09
N ASP A 86 8.30 12.17 -1.81
CA ASP A 86 9.34 13.16 -1.49
C ASP A 86 8.86 14.14 -0.43
#